data_e0eebbc531ea593fda8381de8946e0b5
#
_entry.id   e0eebbc531ea593fda8381de8946e0b5
#
_cell.length_a   1.000
_cell.length_b   1.000
_cell.length_c   1.000
_cell.angle_alpha   90.00
_cell.angle_beta   90.00
_cell.angle_gamma   90.00
#
_symmetry.space_group_name_H-M   'P 1'
#
loop_
_entity.id
_entity.type
_entity.pdbx_description
1 polymer ?
#
loop_
_entity_poly.entity_id
_entity_poly.type
_entity_poly.pdbx_seq_one_letter_code
_entity_poly.pdbx_strand_id
1 'polypeptide(L)'
;LYDFVMQATDGLGADDVVVSVPVAALMAEAATVLNENGMLVFFAGVPNGTMAPLDLSPVYLANAQFTGTSGLTLDDQRLVMQRSLDGSLSPSRSVAAIGGMNAAQQGVEAMMDGRYPGKIVIFPQIPDLPLLGLDELADKLPDIAAKLGEGDVWSEEAEKALIETYWKP
;
A
#
# COMPACT_ATOMS: atom_id res chain seq x y z
N LEU A 1 12.61 18.00 1.27
CA LEU A 1 12.40 17.29 0.01
C LEU A 1 13.12 18.00 -1.14
N TYR A 2 12.90 19.31 -1.34
CA TYR A 2 13.43 20.08 -2.47
C TYR A 2 14.95 19.93 -2.62
N ASP A 3 15.73 20.26 -1.59
CA ASP A 3 17.20 20.21 -1.65
C ASP A 3 17.72 18.80 -1.97
N PHE A 4 17.08 17.78 -1.41
CA PHE A 4 17.45 16.37 -1.67
C PHE A 4 17.24 16.00 -3.13
N VAL A 5 16.06 16.31 -3.71
CA VAL A 5 15.75 15.98 -5.10
C VAL A 5 16.67 16.77 -6.04
N MET A 6 16.82 18.07 -5.83
CA MET A 6 17.68 18.91 -6.68
C MET A 6 19.15 18.46 -6.64
N GLN A 7 19.65 18.07 -5.48
CA GLN A 7 21.00 17.51 -5.37
C GLN A 7 21.14 16.17 -6.10
N ALA A 8 20.14 15.30 -5.99
CA ALA A 8 20.16 13.97 -6.61
C ALA A 8 19.98 14.02 -8.16
N THR A 9 19.46 15.12 -8.69
CA THR A 9 19.15 15.31 -10.11
C THR A 9 19.97 16.41 -10.76
N ASP A 10 21.07 16.84 -10.15
CA ASP A 10 21.92 17.95 -10.64
C ASP A 10 21.13 19.24 -10.93
N GLY A 11 20.08 19.51 -10.15
CA GLY A 11 19.23 20.69 -10.27
C GLY A 11 18.11 20.58 -11.31
N LEU A 12 17.94 19.44 -11.96
CA LEU A 12 16.92 19.25 -13.01
C LEU A 12 15.51 19.00 -12.44
N GLY A 13 15.40 18.40 -11.26
CA GLY A 13 14.14 17.91 -10.71
C GLY A 13 13.83 16.46 -11.15
N ALA A 14 12.69 15.95 -10.73
CA ALA A 14 12.25 14.58 -11.01
C ALA A 14 11.28 14.55 -12.21
N ASP A 15 11.44 13.57 -13.08
CA ASP A 15 10.55 13.38 -14.24
C ASP A 15 9.16 12.91 -13.82
N ASP A 16 9.10 12.01 -12.81
CA ASP A 16 7.85 11.52 -12.25
C ASP A 16 7.85 11.68 -10.72
N VAL A 17 6.79 12.28 -10.20
CA VAL A 17 6.57 12.44 -8.75
C VAL A 17 5.22 11.87 -8.36
N VAL A 18 5.21 10.85 -7.49
CA VAL A 18 3.97 10.22 -7.01
C VAL A 18 3.75 10.56 -5.54
N VAL A 19 2.64 11.25 -5.25
CA VAL A 19 2.26 11.60 -3.88
C VAL A 19 1.30 10.56 -3.32
N SER A 20 1.81 9.71 -2.43
CA SER A 20 1.07 8.57 -1.85
C SER A 20 0.44 8.86 -0.48
N VAL A 21 0.48 10.11 -0.02
CA VAL A 21 -0.09 10.53 1.27
C VAL A 21 -1.11 11.65 1.09
N PRO A 22 -2.25 11.63 1.83
CA PRO A 22 -3.36 12.58 1.67
C PRO A 22 -3.09 13.91 2.42
N VAL A 23 -1.93 14.53 2.20
CA VAL A 23 -1.51 15.76 2.89
C VAL A 23 -1.30 16.87 1.88
N ALA A 24 -2.20 17.87 1.88
CA ALA A 24 -2.21 18.97 0.91
C ALA A 24 -0.88 19.75 0.84
N ALA A 25 -0.21 19.95 1.97
CA ALA A 25 1.10 20.62 2.02
C ALA A 25 2.19 19.83 1.28
N LEU A 26 2.20 18.50 1.42
CA LEU A 26 3.14 17.63 0.71
C LEU A 26 2.83 17.56 -0.79
N MET A 27 1.56 17.66 -1.18
CA MET A 27 1.15 17.76 -2.59
C MET A 27 1.69 19.04 -3.22
N ALA A 28 1.61 20.16 -2.50
CA ALA A 28 2.17 21.43 -2.95
C ALA A 28 3.70 21.41 -3.03
N GLU A 29 4.36 20.84 -2.02
CA GLU A 29 5.82 20.70 -2.00
C GLU A 29 6.31 19.80 -3.14
N ALA A 30 5.61 18.70 -3.41
CA ALA A 30 5.94 17.76 -4.49
C ALA A 30 5.94 18.44 -5.88
N ALA A 31 5.07 19.41 -6.11
CA ALA A 31 5.04 20.16 -7.36
C ALA A 31 6.30 20.99 -7.60
N THR A 32 7.02 21.39 -6.53
CA THR A 32 8.21 22.24 -6.65
C THR A 32 9.46 21.50 -7.12
N VAL A 33 9.43 20.17 -7.11
CA VAL A 33 10.59 19.33 -7.48
C VAL A 33 10.44 18.66 -8.85
N LEU A 34 9.40 19.02 -9.60
CA LEU A 34 9.14 18.46 -10.91
C LEU A 34 10.06 19.05 -11.97
N ASN A 35 10.59 18.18 -12.85
CA ASN A 35 11.39 18.57 -14.00
C ASN A 35 10.51 19.14 -15.13
N GLU A 36 11.13 19.76 -16.13
CA GLU A 36 10.50 20.08 -17.41
C GLU A 36 9.98 18.80 -18.08
N ASN A 37 8.75 18.85 -18.63
CA ASN A 37 7.99 17.70 -19.16
C ASN A 37 7.63 16.63 -18.11
N GLY A 38 7.84 16.90 -16.82
CA GLY A 38 7.60 15.95 -15.75
C GLY A 38 6.12 15.73 -15.42
N MET A 39 5.81 14.63 -14.73
CA MET A 39 4.46 14.27 -14.31
C MET A 39 4.33 14.21 -12.79
N LEU A 40 3.37 14.99 -12.24
CA LEU A 40 2.96 14.90 -10.84
C LEU A 40 1.68 14.08 -10.72
N VAL A 41 1.75 12.96 -10.01
CA VAL A 41 0.62 12.05 -9.81
C VAL A 41 0.10 12.16 -8.38
N PHE A 42 -1.12 12.65 -8.21
CA PHE A 42 -1.85 12.62 -6.95
C PHE A 42 -2.48 11.24 -6.77
N PHE A 43 -1.73 10.32 -6.17
CA PHE A 43 -2.17 8.95 -5.96
C PHE A 43 -3.04 8.81 -4.70
N ALA A 44 -2.68 9.51 -3.62
CA ALA A 44 -3.46 9.49 -2.40
C ALA A 44 -4.77 10.28 -2.57
N GLY A 45 -5.89 9.65 -2.21
CA GLY A 45 -7.19 10.31 -2.17
C GLY A 45 -7.30 11.33 -1.04
N VAL A 46 -7.86 12.49 -1.32
CA VAL A 46 -8.13 13.54 -0.32
C VAL A 46 -9.64 13.79 -0.20
N PRO A 47 -10.12 14.27 0.96
CA PRO A 47 -11.51 14.66 1.12
C PRO A 47 -11.94 15.72 0.11
N ASN A 48 -13.23 15.71 -0.25
CA ASN A 48 -13.79 16.76 -1.12
C ASN A 48 -13.60 18.14 -0.47
N GLY A 49 -13.16 19.12 -1.26
CA GLY A 49 -12.89 20.48 -0.79
C GLY A 49 -11.47 20.69 -0.21
N THR A 50 -10.61 19.69 -0.26
CA THR A 50 -9.18 19.86 0.08
C THR A 50 -8.53 20.86 -0.88
N MET A 51 -7.86 21.88 -0.32
CA MET A 51 -7.17 22.93 -1.06
C MET A 51 -5.67 22.84 -0.83
N ALA A 52 -4.88 23.04 -1.89
CA ALA A 52 -3.42 23.13 -1.84
C ALA A 52 -2.94 24.32 -2.68
N PRO A 53 -1.94 25.10 -2.23
CA PRO A 53 -1.34 26.17 -3.01
C PRO A 53 -0.38 25.57 -4.03
N LEU A 54 -0.84 25.37 -5.26
CA LEU A 54 -0.04 24.86 -6.37
C LEU A 54 0.35 25.99 -7.32
N ASP A 55 1.63 26.06 -7.68
CA ASP A 55 2.07 26.85 -8.81
C ASP A 55 1.70 26.11 -10.10
N LEU A 56 0.83 26.69 -10.90
CA LEU A 56 0.40 26.12 -12.17
C LEU A 56 1.23 26.60 -13.37
N SER A 57 2.19 27.49 -13.14
CA SER A 57 3.05 28.04 -14.22
C SER A 57 3.81 26.94 -14.97
N PRO A 58 4.36 25.91 -14.32
CA PRO A 58 5.07 24.81 -14.99
C PRO A 58 4.21 24.02 -15.97
N VAL A 59 2.90 23.94 -15.73
CA VAL A 59 1.96 23.27 -16.66
C VAL A 59 1.99 23.93 -18.05
N TYR A 60 2.11 25.25 -18.07
CA TYR A 60 2.18 26.02 -19.33
C TYR A 60 3.62 26.25 -19.82
N LEU A 61 4.52 26.62 -18.92
CA LEU A 61 5.86 27.05 -19.29
C LEU A 61 6.85 25.90 -19.50
N ALA A 62 6.65 24.79 -18.77
CA ALA A 62 7.55 23.64 -18.75
C ALA A 62 6.88 22.34 -19.19
N ASN A 63 5.69 22.41 -19.81
CA ASN A 63 4.92 21.24 -20.24
C ASN A 63 4.72 20.18 -19.15
N ALA A 64 4.71 20.59 -17.87
CA ALA A 64 4.47 19.71 -16.76
C ALA A 64 3.02 19.20 -16.75
N GLN A 65 2.82 17.99 -16.28
CA GLN A 65 1.49 17.37 -16.20
C GLN A 65 1.14 17.12 -14.74
N PHE A 66 -0.05 17.56 -14.31
CA PHE A 66 -0.62 17.24 -13.02
C PHE A 66 -1.81 16.32 -13.25
N THR A 67 -1.76 15.13 -12.68
CA THR A 67 -2.77 14.09 -12.90
C THR A 67 -3.12 13.36 -11.62
N GLY A 68 -4.19 12.61 -11.65
CA GLY A 68 -4.64 11.76 -10.57
C GLY A 68 -5.85 10.96 -11.01
N THR A 69 -6.10 9.85 -10.33
CA THR A 69 -7.28 9.04 -10.58
C THR A 69 -7.83 8.50 -9.28
N SER A 70 -9.12 8.25 -9.25
CA SER A 70 -9.81 7.65 -8.12
C SER A 70 -10.45 6.34 -8.53
N GLY A 71 -10.23 5.33 -7.71
CA GLY A 71 -10.76 3.99 -7.91
C GLY A 71 -10.01 3.17 -8.96
N LEU A 72 -10.30 1.88 -8.97
CA LEU A 72 -9.78 0.91 -9.92
C LEU A 72 -10.89 0.50 -10.90
N THR A 73 -10.54 0.27 -12.16
CA THR A 73 -11.44 -0.35 -13.13
C THR A 73 -11.46 -1.87 -12.95
N LEU A 74 -12.46 -2.54 -13.53
CA LEU A 74 -12.49 -4.01 -13.57
C LEU A 74 -11.31 -4.58 -14.37
N ASP A 75 -10.81 -3.83 -15.35
CA ASP A 75 -9.65 -4.26 -16.15
C ASP A 75 -8.35 -4.17 -15.35
N ASP A 76 -8.18 -3.15 -14.49
CA ASP A 76 -7.08 -3.06 -13.54
C ASP A 76 -7.10 -4.27 -12.57
N GLN A 77 -8.27 -4.62 -12.05
CA GLN A 77 -8.42 -5.79 -11.18
C GLN A 77 -8.07 -7.10 -11.89
N ARG A 78 -8.52 -7.28 -13.13
CA ARG A 78 -8.18 -8.44 -13.96
C ARG A 78 -6.68 -8.53 -14.21
N LEU A 79 -6.05 -7.39 -14.52
CA LEU A 79 -4.60 -7.32 -14.72
C LEU A 79 -3.84 -7.73 -13.46
N VAL A 80 -4.22 -7.21 -12.28
CA VAL A 80 -3.61 -7.57 -10.99
C VAL A 80 -3.79 -9.06 -10.70
N MET A 81 -4.99 -9.61 -10.91
CA MET A 81 -5.22 -11.06 -10.76
C MET A 81 -4.33 -11.89 -11.69
N GLN A 82 -4.25 -11.50 -12.96
CA GLN A 82 -3.41 -12.20 -13.94
C GLN A 82 -1.94 -12.16 -13.55
N ARG A 83 -1.44 -11.01 -13.13
CA ARG A 83 -0.07 -10.81 -12.64
C ARG A 83 0.22 -11.60 -11.35
N SER A 84 -0.78 -11.73 -10.50
CA SER A 84 -0.68 -12.56 -9.28
C SER A 84 -0.60 -14.06 -9.64
N LEU A 85 -1.41 -14.52 -10.60
CA LEU A 85 -1.44 -15.92 -11.02
C LEU A 85 -0.18 -16.34 -11.78
N ASP A 86 0.43 -15.44 -12.55
CA ASP A 86 1.69 -15.71 -13.27
C ASP A 86 2.95 -15.49 -12.41
N GLY A 87 2.78 -15.07 -11.14
CA GLY A 87 3.86 -14.87 -10.19
C GLY A 87 4.67 -13.58 -10.38
N SER A 88 4.28 -12.71 -11.34
CA SER A 88 4.99 -11.43 -11.57
C SER A 88 4.61 -10.34 -10.56
N LEU A 89 3.52 -10.55 -9.80
CA LEU A 89 3.09 -9.71 -8.69
C LEU A 89 2.70 -10.57 -7.50
N SER A 90 3.18 -10.25 -6.30
CA SER A 90 2.80 -10.93 -5.05
C SER A 90 2.06 -9.96 -4.12
N PRO A 91 0.72 -9.96 -4.11
CA PRO A 91 -0.08 -9.16 -3.16
C PRO A 91 0.19 -9.55 -1.70
N SER A 92 0.58 -10.79 -1.47
CA SER A 92 0.89 -11.35 -0.14
C SER A 92 2.04 -10.63 0.56
N ARG A 93 2.96 -10.02 -0.18
CA ARG A 93 4.05 -9.21 0.39
C ARG A 93 3.57 -8.00 1.19
N SER A 94 2.34 -7.56 0.99
CA SER A 94 1.75 -6.46 1.76
C SER A 94 1.02 -6.88 3.02
N VAL A 95 0.88 -8.19 3.28
CA VAL A 95 0.27 -8.70 4.51
C VAL A 95 1.25 -8.53 5.67
N ALA A 96 0.79 -7.94 6.76
CA ALA A 96 1.58 -7.73 7.97
C ALA A 96 0.94 -8.36 9.22
N ALA A 97 -0.38 -8.61 9.18
CA ALA A 97 -1.09 -9.28 10.25
C ALA A 97 -2.30 -10.06 9.72
N ILE A 98 -2.70 -11.07 10.47
CA ILE A 98 -3.89 -11.88 10.20
C ILE A 98 -4.79 -11.92 11.42
N GLY A 99 -6.09 -12.17 11.23
CA GLY A 99 -7.03 -12.35 12.33
C GLY A 99 -8.36 -12.94 11.86
N GLY A 100 -9.17 -13.37 12.81
CA GLY A 100 -10.53 -13.85 12.55
C GLY A 100 -11.58 -12.73 12.65
N MET A 101 -12.84 -13.09 12.41
CA MET A 101 -13.93 -12.10 12.44
C MET A 101 -14.07 -11.42 13.81
N ASN A 102 -13.87 -12.16 14.92
CA ASN A 102 -13.97 -11.60 16.26
C ASN A 102 -12.85 -10.61 16.59
N ALA A 103 -11.74 -10.65 15.84
CA ALA A 103 -10.63 -9.71 15.96
C ALA A 103 -10.73 -8.51 14.97
N ALA A 104 -11.78 -8.44 14.14
CA ALA A 104 -11.90 -7.42 13.10
C ALA A 104 -11.89 -5.98 13.65
N GLN A 105 -12.57 -5.74 14.78
CA GLN A 105 -12.53 -4.42 15.43
C GLN A 105 -11.10 -4.05 15.85
N GLN A 106 -10.38 -4.98 16.49
CA GLN A 106 -8.98 -4.77 16.88
C GLN A 106 -8.08 -4.52 15.64
N GLY A 107 -8.39 -5.18 14.52
CA GLY A 107 -7.71 -4.96 13.25
C GLY A 107 -7.89 -3.52 12.73
N VAL A 108 -9.11 -2.98 12.81
CA VAL A 108 -9.40 -1.59 12.44
C VAL A 108 -8.66 -0.60 13.35
N GLU A 109 -8.70 -0.82 14.65
CA GLU A 109 -7.99 0.00 15.65
C GLU A 109 -6.46 -0.05 15.40
N ALA A 110 -5.91 -1.24 15.18
CA ALA A 110 -4.48 -1.41 14.88
C ALA A 110 -4.06 -0.72 13.57
N MET A 111 -4.94 -0.69 12.58
CA MET A 111 -4.69 0.03 11.32
C MET A 111 -4.70 1.56 11.55
N MET A 112 -5.65 2.08 12.35
CA MET A 112 -5.72 3.50 12.70
C MET A 112 -4.50 3.97 13.48
N ASP A 113 -3.98 3.11 14.36
CA ASP A 113 -2.80 3.38 15.18
C ASP A 113 -1.47 3.13 14.43
N GLY A 114 -1.53 2.64 13.19
CA GLY A 114 -0.33 2.28 12.42
C GLY A 114 0.51 1.15 13.06
N ARG A 115 -0.13 0.24 13.80
CA ARG A 115 0.54 -0.83 14.57
C ARG A 115 1.30 -1.80 13.66
N TYR A 116 0.76 -2.08 12.47
CA TYR A 116 1.37 -2.98 11.50
C TYR A 116 1.76 -2.22 10.23
N PRO A 117 2.93 -2.51 9.64
CA PRO A 117 3.45 -1.76 8.48
C PRO A 117 2.79 -2.14 7.14
N GLY A 118 1.75 -2.95 7.16
CA GLY A 118 1.09 -3.47 5.97
C GLY A 118 -0.39 -3.77 6.18
N LYS A 119 -0.93 -4.63 5.36
CA LYS A 119 -2.34 -5.01 5.39
C LYS A 119 -2.63 -6.01 6.51
N ILE A 120 -3.80 -5.85 7.10
CA ILE A 120 -4.38 -6.81 8.04
C ILE A 120 -5.43 -7.62 7.27
N VAL A 121 -5.27 -8.93 7.24
CA VAL A 121 -6.20 -9.85 6.57
C VAL A 121 -7.10 -10.52 7.59
N ILE A 122 -8.41 -10.39 7.41
CA ILE A 122 -9.41 -11.04 8.28
C ILE A 122 -9.95 -12.28 7.57
N PHE A 123 -9.91 -13.41 8.25
CA PHE A 123 -10.46 -14.70 7.83
C PHE A 123 -11.83 -14.92 8.50
N PRO A 124 -12.95 -14.57 7.85
CA PRO A 124 -14.28 -14.67 8.47
C PRO A 124 -14.67 -16.10 8.85
N GLN A 125 -14.17 -17.08 8.10
CA GLN A 125 -14.40 -18.51 8.34
C GLN A 125 -13.65 -19.07 9.56
N ILE A 126 -12.74 -18.30 10.15
CA ILE A 126 -11.98 -18.69 11.36
C ILE A 126 -12.26 -17.62 12.44
N PRO A 127 -13.48 -17.53 12.98
CA PRO A 127 -13.90 -16.38 13.79
C PRO A 127 -13.03 -16.13 15.02
N ASP A 128 -12.52 -17.18 15.64
CA ASP A 128 -11.79 -17.12 16.92
C ASP A 128 -10.27 -16.94 16.74
N LEU A 129 -9.76 -16.79 15.51
CA LEU A 129 -8.35 -16.48 15.28
C LEU A 129 -8.04 -15.10 15.87
N PRO A 130 -7.12 -14.98 16.85
CA PRO A 130 -6.73 -13.69 17.39
C PRO A 130 -6.03 -12.83 16.33
N LEU A 131 -5.97 -11.51 16.55
CA LEU A 131 -5.15 -10.64 15.71
C LEU A 131 -3.67 -10.89 16.01
N LEU A 132 -2.92 -11.33 15.01
CA LEU A 132 -1.49 -11.67 15.10
C LEU A 132 -0.71 -10.98 13.99
N GLY A 133 0.40 -10.32 14.35
CA GLY A 133 1.43 -9.95 13.38
C GLY A 133 2.12 -11.18 12.80
N LEU A 134 2.68 -11.09 11.60
CA LEU A 134 3.42 -12.22 11.02
C LEU A 134 4.65 -12.61 11.87
N ASP A 135 5.26 -11.64 12.53
CA ASP A 135 6.36 -11.82 13.49
C ASP A 135 5.97 -12.58 14.76
N GLU A 136 4.68 -12.58 15.12
CA GLU A 136 4.15 -13.31 16.27
C GLU A 136 3.83 -14.78 15.94
N LEU A 137 3.77 -15.15 14.66
CA LEU A 137 3.33 -16.47 14.23
C LEU A 137 4.28 -17.59 14.69
N ALA A 138 5.58 -17.34 14.75
CA ALA A 138 6.55 -18.33 15.22
C ALA A 138 6.24 -18.83 16.64
N ASP A 139 5.76 -17.93 17.50
CA ASP A 139 5.41 -18.26 18.89
C ASP A 139 3.98 -18.78 19.05
N LYS A 140 3.04 -18.26 18.27
CA LYS A 140 1.60 -18.51 18.42
C LYS A 140 1.06 -19.62 17.54
N LEU A 141 1.56 -19.72 16.32
CA LEU A 141 1.13 -20.65 15.27
C LEU A 141 2.36 -21.19 14.51
N PRO A 142 3.26 -21.95 15.19
CA PRO A 142 4.55 -22.36 14.59
C PRO A 142 4.39 -23.18 13.30
N ASP A 143 3.33 -23.98 13.20
CA ASP A 143 3.06 -24.78 12.00
C ASP A 143 2.70 -23.91 10.78
N ILE A 144 2.07 -22.75 11.03
CA ILE A 144 1.75 -21.77 9.99
C ILE A 144 2.99 -20.94 9.67
N ALA A 145 3.72 -20.50 10.70
CA ALA A 145 4.97 -19.75 10.53
C ALA A 145 5.98 -20.53 9.67
N ALA A 146 6.08 -21.84 9.84
CA ALA A 146 6.96 -22.72 9.03
C ALA A 146 6.57 -22.78 7.53
N LYS A 147 5.42 -22.21 7.16
CA LYS A 147 4.93 -22.14 5.77
C LYS A 147 5.02 -20.74 5.16
N LEU A 148 5.49 -19.76 5.90
CA LEU A 148 5.77 -18.43 5.35
C LEU A 148 6.81 -18.52 4.22
N GLY A 149 6.71 -17.61 3.26
CA GLY A 149 7.67 -17.49 2.18
C GLY A 149 8.99 -16.85 2.62
N GLU A 150 9.91 -16.70 1.68
CA GLU A 150 11.21 -16.08 1.92
C GLU A 150 11.06 -14.68 2.54
N GLY A 151 11.74 -14.44 3.66
CA GLY A 151 11.66 -13.19 4.43
C GLY A 151 10.37 -13.06 5.26
N ASP A 152 9.83 -14.19 5.72
CA ASP A 152 8.62 -14.29 6.56
C ASP A 152 7.37 -13.65 5.92
N VAL A 153 7.30 -13.69 4.58
CA VAL A 153 6.19 -13.16 3.81
C VAL A 153 5.02 -14.14 3.82
N TRP A 154 3.80 -13.62 3.94
CA TRP A 154 2.60 -14.44 3.83
C TRP A 154 2.59 -15.19 2.49
N SER A 155 2.25 -16.47 2.52
CA SER A 155 2.27 -17.36 1.35
C SER A 155 0.95 -18.10 1.17
N GLU A 156 0.72 -18.65 -0.02
CA GLU A 156 -0.42 -19.52 -0.30
C GLU A 156 -0.38 -20.79 0.57
N GLU A 157 0.80 -21.33 0.81
CA GLU A 157 1.00 -22.50 1.68
C GLU A 157 0.64 -22.21 3.13
N ALA A 158 0.99 -21.04 3.64
CA ALA A 158 0.62 -20.61 4.99
C ALA A 158 -0.89 -20.39 5.10
N GLU A 159 -1.51 -19.75 4.11
CA GLU A 159 -2.97 -19.55 4.06
C GLU A 159 -3.72 -20.88 4.02
N LYS A 160 -3.30 -21.80 3.15
CA LYS A 160 -3.89 -23.13 3.04
C LYS A 160 -3.77 -23.90 4.35
N ALA A 161 -2.60 -23.91 4.97
CA ALA A 161 -2.37 -24.58 6.25
C ALA A 161 -3.23 -23.94 7.35
N LEU A 162 -3.38 -22.63 7.39
CA LEU A 162 -4.24 -21.93 8.35
C LEU A 162 -5.70 -22.37 8.18
N ILE A 163 -6.22 -22.36 6.96
CA ILE A 163 -7.61 -22.75 6.67
C ILE A 163 -7.82 -24.22 7.01
N GLU A 164 -6.96 -25.12 6.56
CA GLU A 164 -7.10 -26.57 6.83
C GLU A 164 -7.06 -26.91 8.32
N THR A 165 -6.29 -26.15 9.12
CA THR A 165 -6.13 -26.40 10.54
C THR A 165 -7.27 -25.82 11.39
N TYR A 166 -7.71 -24.60 11.07
CA TYR A 166 -8.57 -23.82 11.95
C TYR A 166 -10.00 -23.63 11.46
N TRP A 167 -10.25 -23.76 10.16
CA TRP A 167 -11.63 -23.70 9.65
C TRP A 167 -12.35 -25.01 9.93
N LYS A 168 -13.42 -24.89 10.70
CA LYS A 168 -14.34 -25.99 11.01
C LYS A 168 -15.68 -25.65 10.36
N PRO A 169 -16.07 -26.32 9.27
CA PRO A 169 -17.34 -26.09 8.59
C PRO A 169 -18.54 -26.43 9.46
#